data_557dbfdbd2af8c47825ecfa8ca209d90
#
_entry.id   557dbfdbd2af8c47825ecfa8ca209d90
#
_cell.length_a   1.000
_cell.length_b   1.000
_cell.length_c   1.000
_cell.angle_alpha   90.00
_cell.angle_beta   90.00
_cell.angle_gamma   90.00
#
_symmetry.space_group_name_H-M   'P 1'
#
loop_
_entity.id
_entity.type
_entity.pdbx_description
1 polymer ?
#
loop_
_entity_poly.entity_id
_entity_poly.type
_entity_poly.pdbx_seq_one_letter_code
_entity_poly.pdbx_strand_id
1 'polypeptide(L)'
;QTLGDASTSTGMQGYSLDNEPVLWNDTHSLLHPNEVSNQELVSKSIELSAAVKDVDSKAEIFGPAFWGMLPCINGSDGENYTDPDWNAVKSQYTWYMDYYLTQMKEAEQQYGKRLLDVFDVHYYAQDCATDAARLQAARSLYDPDYQENSWLQPYFGQYFPFLTRLQESIDQYYPGTKLALTEYNLGDLSNEKTTGKNVVSALTETETLGAFADQGVYLATYWGTLSECPYVVSAINLYTNYDGKGASFGDTLVESKSEDLSKAAVFASIDGSDTSTVKTVLSNKSTTDTQVATITLDGSSNEYKSAVVYAITQDSSDIKVIDVQNDVSNNQVKVELPPL
;
A
#
# COMPACT_ATOMS: atom_id res chain seq x y z
N GLN A 1 5.37 -6.72 -30.72
CA GLN A 1 6.21 -5.88 -31.60
C GLN A 1 5.47 -4.67 -32.20
N THR A 2 4.14 -4.67 -32.21
CA THR A 2 3.34 -3.57 -32.75
C THR A 2 3.35 -2.32 -31.86
N LEU A 3 3.57 -2.50 -30.56
CA LEU A 3 3.54 -1.41 -29.58
C LEU A 3 4.96 -0.92 -29.18
N GLY A 4 6.01 -1.63 -29.58
CA GLY A 4 7.38 -1.40 -29.12
C GLY A 4 7.71 -2.17 -27.84
N ASP A 5 8.93 -2.01 -27.31
CA ASP A 5 9.36 -2.55 -26.03
C ASP A 5 8.97 -1.61 -24.85
N ALA A 6 9.17 -2.06 -23.62
CA ALA A 6 8.82 -1.32 -22.40
C ALA A 6 9.54 0.03 -22.24
N SER A 7 10.61 0.30 -23.02
CA SER A 7 11.29 1.61 -23.02
C SER A 7 10.60 2.66 -23.90
N THR A 8 9.60 2.26 -24.66
CA THR A 8 8.86 3.17 -25.56
C THR A 8 7.59 3.67 -24.88
N SER A 9 7.09 4.84 -25.30
CA SER A 9 5.86 5.41 -24.76
C SER A 9 4.58 4.60 -25.04
N THR A 10 4.66 3.63 -25.96
CA THR A 10 3.55 2.76 -26.36
C THR A 10 3.77 1.30 -25.97
N GLY A 11 4.94 0.96 -25.41
CA GLY A 11 5.25 -0.38 -24.93
C GLY A 11 4.55 -0.74 -23.63
N MET A 12 4.40 -2.03 -23.39
CA MET A 12 3.91 -2.53 -22.09
C MET A 12 5.03 -2.39 -21.06
N GLN A 13 4.78 -1.63 -19.99
CA GLN A 13 5.78 -1.35 -18.96
C GLN A 13 6.06 -2.56 -18.08
N GLY A 14 5.05 -3.39 -17.81
CA GLY A 14 5.18 -4.55 -16.96
C GLY A 14 4.14 -5.63 -17.26
N TYR A 15 4.41 -6.81 -16.73
CA TYR A 15 3.56 -7.99 -16.84
C TYR A 15 3.37 -8.63 -15.47
N SER A 16 2.12 -8.90 -15.09
CA SER A 16 1.81 -9.73 -13.93
C SER A 16 1.86 -11.20 -14.29
N LEU A 17 2.42 -12.01 -13.39
CA LEU A 17 2.57 -13.47 -13.58
C LEU A 17 1.25 -14.24 -13.44
N ASP A 18 0.21 -13.62 -13.05
CA ASP A 18 -1.19 -14.02 -12.94
C ASP A 18 -1.85 -13.25 -11.77
N ASN A 19 -3.03 -13.71 -11.36
CA ASN A 19 -3.79 -13.16 -10.25
C ASN A 19 -4.13 -14.29 -9.26
N GLU A 20 -3.73 -14.13 -8.00
CA GLU A 20 -4.08 -15.02 -6.88
C GLU A 20 -3.87 -16.51 -7.18
N PRO A 21 -2.66 -16.93 -7.57
CA PRO A 21 -2.42 -18.30 -8.09
C PRO A 21 -2.76 -19.40 -7.08
N VAL A 22 -2.75 -19.11 -5.80
CA VAL A 22 -3.12 -20.09 -4.76
C VAL A 22 -4.62 -20.44 -4.77
N LEU A 23 -5.44 -19.67 -5.51
CA LEU A 23 -6.87 -19.93 -5.71
C LEU A 23 -7.20 -20.56 -7.06
N TRP A 24 -6.22 -21.04 -7.84
CA TRP A 24 -6.48 -21.63 -9.16
C TRP A 24 -7.42 -22.85 -9.12
N ASN A 25 -7.34 -23.65 -8.07
CA ASN A 25 -8.24 -24.79 -7.88
C ASN A 25 -9.72 -24.39 -7.78
N ASP A 26 -10.02 -23.19 -7.29
CA ASP A 26 -11.37 -22.65 -7.21
C ASP A 26 -11.73 -21.82 -8.45
N THR A 27 -10.87 -20.90 -8.82
CA THR A 27 -11.13 -19.93 -9.91
C THR A 27 -10.98 -20.56 -11.29
N HIS A 28 -10.13 -21.58 -11.44
CA HIS A 28 -9.83 -22.27 -12.70
C HIS A 28 -9.94 -23.82 -12.56
N SER A 29 -10.87 -24.31 -11.77
CA SER A 29 -11.02 -25.72 -11.40
C SER A 29 -11.06 -26.72 -12.56
N LEU A 30 -11.46 -26.31 -13.76
CA LEU A 30 -11.42 -27.17 -14.96
C LEU A 30 -10.02 -27.35 -15.54
N LEU A 31 -9.13 -26.39 -15.33
CA LEU A 31 -7.75 -26.40 -15.82
C LEU A 31 -6.77 -26.79 -14.71
N HIS A 32 -7.05 -26.38 -13.49
CA HIS A 32 -6.23 -26.59 -12.31
C HIS A 32 -7.10 -27.09 -11.12
N PRO A 33 -7.49 -28.38 -11.12
CA PRO A 33 -8.44 -28.91 -10.13
C PRO A 33 -7.84 -29.16 -8.74
N ASN A 34 -6.53 -29.07 -8.59
CA ASN A 34 -5.83 -29.28 -7.32
C ASN A 34 -5.21 -27.96 -6.85
N GLU A 35 -4.93 -27.84 -5.56
CA GLU A 35 -4.13 -26.74 -5.01
C GLU A 35 -2.76 -26.67 -5.71
N VAL A 36 -2.28 -25.44 -5.97
CA VAL A 36 -0.95 -25.24 -6.55
C VAL A 36 0.12 -25.62 -5.54
N SER A 37 1.09 -26.43 -5.97
CA SER A 37 2.25 -26.74 -5.12
C SER A 37 3.28 -25.60 -5.15
N ASN A 38 4.11 -25.51 -4.12
CA ASN A 38 5.18 -24.52 -4.06
C ASN A 38 6.14 -24.62 -5.24
N GLN A 39 6.52 -25.85 -5.58
CA GLN A 39 7.42 -26.10 -6.72
C GLN A 39 6.76 -25.67 -8.04
N GLU A 40 5.48 -25.93 -8.21
CA GLU A 40 4.74 -25.53 -9.40
C GLU A 40 4.68 -24.01 -9.53
N LEU A 41 4.31 -23.31 -8.45
CA LEU A 41 4.22 -21.85 -8.45
C LEU A 41 5.56 -21.19 -8.80
N VAL A 42 6.64 -21.63 -8.14
CA VAL A 42 7.99 -21.12 -8.41
C VAL A 42 8.42 -21.42 -9.85
N SER A 43 8.22 -22.66 -10.33
CA SER A 43 8.62 -23.06 -11.69
C SER A 43 7.88 -22.25 -12.76
N LYS A 44 6.56 -22.08 -12.62
CA LYS A 44 5.74 -21.29 -13.55
C LYS A 44 6.15 -19.83 -13.52
N SER A 45 6.42 -19.26 -12.33
CA SER A 45 6.92 -17.89 -12.19
C SER A 45 8.24 -17.71 -12.93
N ILE A 46 9.20 -18.60 -12.76
CA ILE A 46 10.52 -18.55 -13.42
C ILE A 46 10.36 -18.68 -14.94
N GLU A 47 9.64 -19.69 -15.41
CA GLU A 47 9.47 -19.96 -16.83
C GLU A 47 8.81 -18.79 -17.57
N LEU A 48 7.71 -18.25 -17.01
CA LEU A 48 7.00 -17.13 -17.64
C LEU A 48 7.84 -15.85 -17.59
N SER A 49 8.47 -15.55 -16.47
CA SER A 49 9.37 -14.39 -16.34
C SER A 49 10.51 -14.45 -17.34
N ALA A 50 11.15 -15.62 -17.48
CA ALA A 50 12.24 -15.81 -18.43
C ALA A 50 11.76 -15.60 -19.87
N ALA A 51 10.60 -16.14 -20.23
CA ALA A 51 10.03 -15.99 -21.56
C ALA A 51 9.67 -14.52 -21.88
N VAL A 52 9.09 -13.79 -20.93
CA VAL A 52 8.82 -12.35 -21.10
C VAL A 52 10.12 -11.56 -21.30
N LYS A 53 11.12 -11.79 -20.43
CA LYS A 53 12.42 -11.10 -20.51
C LYS A 53 13.22 -11.45 -21.75
N ASP A 54 12.98 -12.60 -22.39
CA ASP A 54 13.56 -12.94 -23.70
C ASP A 54 12.97 -12.11 -24.85
N VAL A 55 11.72 -11.72 -24.72
CA VAL A 55 11.01 -10.89 -25.72
C VAL A 55 11.22 -9.41 -25.45
N ASP A 56 11.10 -9.00 -24.18
CA ASP A 56 11.26 -7.63 -23.72
C ASP A 56 12.04 -7.59 -22.40
N SER A 57 13.35 -7.42 -22.49
CA SER A 57 14.25 -7.42 -21.35
C SER A 57 14.07 -6.22 -20.39
N LYS A 58 13.29 -5.21 -20.81
CA LYS A 58 13.05 -3.97 -20.06
C LYS A 58 11.71 -3.95 -19.35
N ALA A 59 10.81 -4.86 -19.71
CA ALA A 59 9.52 -4.97 -19.04
C ALA A 59 9.70 -5.42 -17.59
N GLU A 60 8.98 -4.82 -16.67
CA GLU A 60 8.96 -5.24 -15.28
C GLU A 60 8.08 -6.47 -15.09
N ILE A 61 8.53 -7.39 -14.26
CA ILE A 61 7.76 -8.59 -13.89
C ILE A 61 7.19 -8.38 -12.49
N PHE A 62 5.86 -8.45 -12.39
CA PHE A 62 5.10 -8.40 -11.15
C PHE A 62 4.66 -9.81 -10.75
N GLY A 63 4.79 -10.16 -9.50
CA GLY A 63 4.29 -11.44 -8.99
C GLY A 63 4.67 -11.69 -7.52
N PRO A 64 4.08 -12.72 -6.92
CA PRO A 64 3.13 -13.66 -7.51
C PRO A 64 1.65 -13.23 -7.45
N ALA A 65 1.35 -11.98 -7.09
CA ALA A 65 -0.01 -11.45 -6.88
C ALA A 65 -0.81 -12.28 -5.86
N PHE A 66 -0.25 -12.44 -4.67
CA PHE A 66 -0.91 -13.17 -3.58
C PHE A 66 -2.14 -12.42 -3.07
N TRP A 67 -3.24 -13.14 -2.79
CA TRP A 67 -4.50 -12.53 -2.34
C TRP A 67 -4.44 -11.88 -0.94
N GLY A 68 -3.35 -12.03 -0.20
CA GLY A 68 -3.19 -11.44 1.12
C GLY A 68 -2.07 -12.06 1.94
N MET A 69 -2.17 -11.92 3.26
CA MET A 69 -1.15 -12.36 4.20
C MET A 69 -0.95 -13.89 4.23
N LEU A 70 -2.02 -14.69 4.20
CA LEU A 70 -1.89 -16.15 4.34
C LEU A 70 -1.02 -16.79 3.27
N PRO A 71 -1.18 -16.49 1.97
CA PRO A 71 -0.25 -17.00 0.96
C PRO A 71 1.19 -16.55 1.17
N CYS A 72 1.42 -15.36 1.71
CA CYS A 72 2.77 -14.93 2.08
C CYS A 72 3.37 -15.80 3.18
N ILE A 73 2.53 -16.34 4.10
CA ILE A 73 2.97 -17.14 5.24
C ILE A 73 3.27 -18.58 4.81
N ASN A 74 2.42 -19.19 4.01
CA ASN A 74 2.49 -20.63 3.75
C ASN A 74 2.34 -21.07 2.28
N GLY A 75 2.19 -20.12 1.35
CA GLY A 75 2.03 -20.43 -0.08
C GLY A 75 0.69 -21.05 -0.46
N SER A 76 -0.33 -20.90 0.40
CA SER A 76 -1.67 -21.50 0.25
C SER A 76 -2.74 -20.50 0.73
N ASP A 77 -4.01 -20.77 0.43
CA ASP A 77 -5.16 -20.07 0.96
C ASP A 77 -5.58 -20.53 2.35
N GLY A 78 -5.08 -21.68 2.81
CA GLY A 78 -5.45 -22.31 4.06
C GLY A 78 -4.41 -22.24 5.17
N GLU A 79 -4.89 -22.25 6.42
CA GLU A 79 -4.04 -22.29 7.62
C GLU A 79 -3.28 -23.63 7.77
N ASN A 80 -3.86 -24.71 7.24
CA ASN A 80 -3.38 -26.07 7.40
C ASN A 80 -2.70 -26.63 6.16
N TYR A 81 -2.02 -25.76 5.43
CA TYR A 81 -1.33 -26.17 4.22
C TYR A 81 -0.27 -27.26 4.48
N THR A 82 -0.32 -28.31 3.68
CA THR A 82 0.48 -29.52 3.87
C THR A 82 1.42 -29.84 2.71
N ASP A 83 1.78 -28.86 1.88
CA ASP A 83 2.73 -29.08 0.77
C ASP A 83 4.03 -29.70 1.30
N PRO A 84 4.42 -30.89 0.85
CA PRO A 84 5.61 -31.59 1.34
C PRO A 84 6.91 -30.81 1.08
N ASP A 85 6.99 -30.12 -0.05
CA ASP A 85 8.19 -29.39 -0.46
C ASP A 85 8.40 -28.17 0.41
N TRP A 86 7.33 -27.39 0.67
CA TRP A 86 7.39 -26.29 1.63
C TRP A 86 7.69 -26.80 3.05
N ASN A 87 7.01 -27.82 3.50
CA ASN A 87 7.24 -28.39 4.82
C ASN A 87 8.68 -28.87 5.06
N ALA A 88 9.37 -29.31 4.02
CA ALA A 88 10.76 -29.74 4.10
C ALA A 88 11.75 -28.56 4.35
N VAL A 89 11.40 -27.35 3.95
CA VAL A 89 12.31 -26.19 3.99
C VAL A 89 11.83 -25.04 4.87
N LYS A 90 10.57 -24.98 5.27
CA LYS A 90 9.96 -23.87 5.99
C LYS A 90 10.68 -23.46 7.29
N SER A 91 11.40 -24.37 7.95
CA SER A 91 12.16 -24.04 9.15
C SER A 91 13.37 -23.14 8.89
N GLN A 92 13.73 -22.90 7.63
CA GLN A 92 14.82 -22.03 7.20
C GLN A 92 14.36 -20.58 6.92
N TYR A 93 13.06 -20.34 6.92
CA TYR A 93 12.44 -19.08 6.53
C TYR A 93 11.44 -18.61 7.60
N THR A 94 11.17 -17.30 7.64
CA THR A 94 10.14 -16.75 8.52
C THR A 94 8.75 -17.07 7.99
N TRP A 95 8.58 -16.95 6.67
CA TRP A 95 7.34 -17.23 5.94
C TRP A 95 7.64 -17.68 4.50
N TYR A 96 6.60 -18.09 3.76
CA TYR A 96 6.76 -18.59 2.39
C TYR A 96 7.30 -17.53 1.41
N MET A 97 6.96 -16.25 1.62
CA MET A 97 7.49 -15.17 0.81
C MET A 97 9.02 -15.17 0.75
N ASP A 98 9.70 -15.42 1.86
CA ASP A 98 11.18 -15.49 1.92
C ASP A 98 11.72 -16.58 1.01
N TYR A 99 11.07 -17.75 1.01
CA TYR A 99 11.41 -18.85 0.12
C TYR A 99 11.19 -18.46 -1.34
N TYR A 100 10.02 -17.92 -1.68
CA TYR A 100 9.71 -17.51 -3.05
C TYR A 100 10.73 -16.49 -3.59
N LEU A 101 11.05 -15.46 -2.82
CA LEU A 101 12.06 -14.46 -3.17
C LEU A 101 13.46 -15.09 -3.35
N THR A 102 13.82 -16.04 -2.48
CA THR A 102 15.10 -16.76 -2.61
C THR A 102 15.15 -17.54 -3.92
N GLN A 103 14.09 -18.28 -4.27
CA GLN A 103 14.04 -19.05 -5.50
C GLN A 103 14.10 -18.18 -6.76
N MET A 104 13.41 -17.03 -6.76
CA MET A 104 13.47 -16.07 -7.88
C MET A 104 14.88 -15.45 -8.03
N LYS A 105 15.56 -15.17 -6.91
CA LYS A 105 16.94 -14.68 -6.92
C LYS A 105 17.94 -15.73 -7.42
N GLU A 106 17.79 -16.98 -7.00
CA GLU A 106 18.64 -18.08 -7.49
C GLU A 106 18.43 -18.31 -8.99
N ALA A 107 17.19 -18.21 -9.46
CA ALA A 107 16.88 -18.29 -10.88
C ALA A 107 17.49 -17.12 -11.67
N GLU A 108 17.52 -15.90 -11.12
CA GLU A 108 18.24 -14.76 -11.75
C GLU A 108 19.69 -15.12 -12.03
N GLN A 109 20.36 -15.76 -11.08
CA GLN A 109 21.78 -16.18 -11.24
C GLN A 109 21.94 -17.22 -12.35
N GLN A 110 20.99 -18.14 -12.50
CA GLN A 110 21.01 -19.18 -13.52
C GLN A 110 20.72 -18.62 -14.92
N TYR A 111 19.76 -17.71 -15.04
CA TYR A 111 19.34 -17.14 -16.31
C TYR A 111 20.13 -15.89 -16.72
N GLY A 112 20.92 -15.32 -15.79
CA GLY A 112 21.73 -14.12 -16.03
C GLY A 112 20.90 -12.86 -16.26
N LYS A 113 19.65 -12.82 -15.80
CA LYS A 113 18.73 -11.69 -15.92
C LYS A 113 17.73 -11.70 -14.77
N ARG A 114 17.31 -10.50 -14.31
CA ARG A 114 16.31 -10.35 -13.26
C ARG A 114 14.97 -10.92 -13.70
N LEU A 115 14.36 -11.74 -12.85
CA LEU A 115 13.11 -12.45 -13.16
C LEU A 115 11.91 -11.98 -12.33
N LEU A 116 12.15 -11.18 -11.27
CA LEU A 116 11.10 -10.53 -10.48
C LEU A 116 11.53 -9.11 -10.16
N ASP A 117 10.89 -8.14 -10.78
CA ASP A 117 11.16 -6.72 -10.56
C ASP A 117 10.31 -6.16 -9.42
N VAL A 118 9.09 -6.68 -9.25
CA VAL A 118 8.10 -6.21 -8.30
C VAL A 118 7.46 -7.41 -7.59
N PHE A 119 7.60 -7.47 -6.27
CA PHE A 119 6.81 -8.40 -5.45
C PHE A 119 5.41 -7.82 -5.30
N ASP A 120 4.42 -8.60 -5.67
CA ASP A 120 3.04 -8.19 -5.72
C ASP A 120 2.16 -8.98 -4.76
N VAL A 121 1.36 -8.27 -3.99
CA VAL A 121 0.43 -8.85 -3.02
C VAL A 121 -0.82 -8.00 -2.92
N HIS A 122 -1.98 -8.62 -2.67
CA HIS A 122 -3.21 -7.93 -2.36
C HIS A 122 -3.35 -7.68 -0.85
N TYR A 123 -4.10 -6.66 -0.49
CA TYR A 123 -4.39 -6.39 0.92
C TYR A 123 -5.82 -5.93 1.12
N TYR A 124 -6.56 -6.71 1.90
CA TYR A 124 -7.91 -6.39 2.33
C TYR A 124 -7.96 -6.41 3.85
N ALA A 125 -8.25 -5.25 4.45
CA ALA A 125 -8.28 -5.13 5.91
C ALA A 125 -9.34 -6.04 6.53
N GLN A 126 -8.97 -6.73 7.61
CA GLN A 126 -9.86 -7.68 8.28
C GLN A 126 -10.63 -7.04 9.45
N ASP A 127 -10.06 -6.03 10.10
CA ASP A 127 -10.74 -5.27 11.16
C ASP A 127 -11.31 -3.97 10.59
N CYS A 128 -12.45 -4.06 9.90
CA CYS A 128 -13.08 -2.92 9.22
C CYS A 128 -14.62 -2.90 9.32
N ALA A 129 -15.20 -3.70 10.21
CA ALA A 129 -16.65 -3.84 10.34
C ALA A 129 -17.35 -2.60 10.92
N THR A 130 -16.63 -1.71 11.59
CA THR A 130 -17.16 -0.47 12.18
C THR A 130 -16.34 0.74 11.71
N ASP A 131 -16.93 1.93 11.75
CA ASP A 131 -16.23 3.17 11.41
C ASP A 131 -14.99 3.38 12.32
N ALA A 132 -15.11 3.08 13.61
CA ALA A 132 -14.00 3.18 14.55
C ALA A 132 -12.84 2.22 14.19
N ALA A 133 -13.15 0.99 13.77
CA ALA A 133 -12.14 0.04 13.32
C ALA A 133 -11.50 0.49 12.00
N ARG A 134 -12.30 0.92 11.02
CA ARG A 134 -11.80 1.42 9.73
C ARG A 134 -10.83 2.59 9.88
N LEU A 135 -11.10 3.52 10.81
CA LEU A 135 -10.20 4.66 11.11
C LEU A 135 -8.82 4.23 11.66
N GLN A 136 -8.69 3.00 12.11
CA GLN A 136 -7.44 2.43 12.62
C GLN A 136 -6.81 1.42 11.65
N ALA A 137 -7.54 0.95 10.65
CA ALA A 137 -7.13 -0.19 9.82
C ALA A 137 -5.79 0.02 9.10
N ALA A 138 -5.51 1.23 8.63
CA ALA A 138 -4.24 1.54 7.96
C ALA A 138 -3.00 1.33 8.86
N ARG A 139 -3.17 1.42 10.19
CA ARG A 139 -2.07 1.20 11.15
C ARG A 139 -1.49 -0.22 11.09
N SER A 140 -2.30 -1.21 10.73
CA SER A 140 -1.81 -2.59 10.50
C SER A 140 -0.73 -2.67 9.41
N LEU A 141 -0.62 -1.66 8.57
CA LEU A 141 0.35 -1.61 7.48
C LEU A 141 1.73 -1.14 7.93
N TYR A 142 1.81 -0.19 8.90
CA TYR A 142 3.05 0.52 9.19
C TYR A 142 3.34 0.79 10.67
N ASP A 143 2.34 0.71 11.58
CA ASP A 143 2.49 1.08 12.99
C ASP A 143 2.86 -0.14 13.85
N PRO A 144 4.09 -0.23 14.39
CA PRO A 144 4.53 -1.39 15.18
C PRO A 144 3.84 -1.51 16.54
N ASP A 145 3.21 -0.43 17.03
CA ASP A 145 2.53 -0.43 18.33
C ASP A 145 1.03 -0.78 18.20
N TYR A 146 0.53 -0.92 16.97
CA TYR A 146 -0.87 -1.27 16.74
C TYR A 146 -1.10 -2.77 16.71
N GLN A 147 -2.16 -3.17 17.39
CA GLN A 147 -2.69 -4.54 17.33
C GLN A 147 -4.13 -4.48 16.86
N GLU A 148 -4.37 -4.99 15.66
CA GLU A 148 -5.72 -5.03 15.09
C GLU A 148 -6.62 -6.02 15.85
N ASN A 149 -7.91 -5.72 15.90
CA ASN A 149 -8.90 -6.60 16.54
C ASN A 149 -9.52 -7.55 15.50
N SER A 150 -8.68 -8.27 14.76
CA SER A 150 -9.12 -9.28 13.80
C SER A 150 -8.72 -10.68 14.22
N TRP A 151 -9.23 -11.67 13.48
CA TRP A 151 -8.86 -13.07 13.68
C TRP A 151 -7.38 -13.35 13.32
N LEU A 152 -6.75 -12.49 12.52
CA LEU A 152 -5.33 -12.64 12.16
C LEU A 152 -4.41 -12.38 13.36
N GLN A 153 -4.72 -11.41 14.19
CA GLN A 153 -3.82 -10.97 15.27
C GLN A 153 -3.39 -12.09 16.22
N PRO A 154 -4.28 -12.96 16.75
CA PRO A 154 -3.86 -14.01 17.68
C PRO A 154 -2.98 -15.10 17.06
N TYR A 155 -3.05 -15.31 15.75
CA TYR A 155 -2.32 -16.37 15.05
C TYR A 155 -1.11 -15.86 14.26
N PHE A 156 -1.21 -14.65 13.73
CA PHE A 156 -0.28 -14.10 12.75
C PHE A 156 0.26 -12.72 13.13
N GLY A 157 0.09 -12.29 14.37
CA GLY A 157 0.50 -10.96 14.86
C GLY A 157 1.98 -10.64 14.64
N GLN A 158 2.85 -11.64 14.54
CA GLN A 158 4.27 -11.47 14.25
C GLN A 158 4.57 -10.93 12.83
N TYR A 159 3.60 -11.00 11.91
CA TYR A 159 3.73 -10.50 10.54
C TYR A 159 3.22 -9.07 10.36
N PHE A 160 2.80 -8.42 11.45
CA PHE A 160 2.48 -7.00 11.47
C PHE A 160 3.67 -6.17 11.99
N PRO A 161 3.83 -4.90 11.58
CA PRO A 161 3.08 -4.22 10.53
C PRO A 161 3.36 -4.82 9.14
N PHE A 162 2.33 -5.02 8.34
CA PHE A 162 2.43 -5.90 7.17
C PHE A 162 3.42 -5.40 6.11
N LEU A 163 3.36 -4.11 5.72
CA LEU A 163 4.27 -3.56 4.71
C LEU A 163 5.73 -3.56 5.18
N THR A 164 5.96 -3.22 6.45
CA THR A 164 7.30 -3.25 7.04
C THR A 164 7.91 -4.65 6.94
N ARG A 165 7.11 -5.71 7.28
CA ARG A 165 7.59 -7.09 7.19
C ARG A 165 7.85 -7.54 5.75
N LEU A 166 7.01 -7.12 4.79
CA LEU A 166 7.24 -7.39 3.37
C LEU A 166 8.54 -6.74 2.89
N GLN A 167 8.80 -5.48 3.26
CA GLN A 167 10.02 -4.78 2.86
C GLN A 167 11.27 -5.41 3.50
N GLU A 168 11.22 -5.79 4.78
CA GLU A 168 12.32 -6.51 5.45
C GLU A 168 12.69 -7.80 4.71
N SER A 169 11.69 -8.59 4.26
CA SER A 169 11.92 -9.79 3.47
C SER A 169 12.52 -9.51 2.09
N ILE A 170 12.02 -8.49 1.41
CA ILE A 170 12.58 -8.05 0.12
C ILE A 170 14.06 -7.69 0.28
N ASP A 171 14.38 -6.84 1.26
CA ASP A 171 15.75 -6.36 1.48
C ASP A 171 16.72 -7.49 1.82
N GLN A 172 16.23 -8.50 2.55
CA GLN A 172 17.05 -9.64 2.96
C GLN A 172 17.22 -10.67 1.84
N TYR A 173 16.14 -11.06 1.17
CA TYR A 173 16.15 -12.24 0.27
C TYR A 173 16.31 -11.89 -1.21
N TYR A 174 15.76 -10.76 -1.66
CA TYR A 174 15.91 -10.33 -3.06
C TYR A 174 15.98 -8.80 -3.18
N PRO A 175 17.06 -8.18 -2.67
CA PRO A 175 17.18 -6.73 -2.62
C PRO A 175 17.04 -6.08 -4.00
N GLY A 176 16.39 -4.91 -4.00
CA GLY A 176 16.09 -4.15 -5.21
C GLY A 176 14.80 -4.60 -5.92
N THR A 177 14.11 -5.63 -5.42
CA THR A 177 12.71 -5.89 -5.81
C THR A 177 11.84 -4.79 -5.21
N LYS A 178 10.92 -4.26 -5.99
CA LYS A 178 9.94 -3.26 -5.54
C LYS A 178 8.76 -3.96 -4.89
N LEU A 179 7.93 -3.21 -4.15
CA LEU A 179 6.71 -3.72 -3.54
C LEU A 179 5.48 -3.12 -4.21
N ALA A 180 4.52 -3.93 -4.61
CA ALA A 180 3.23 -3.48 -5.13
C ALA A 180 2.05 -4.13 -4.38
N LEU A 181 0.94 -3.38 -4.34
CA LEU A 181 -0.36 -3.88 -3.94
C LEU A 181 -1.31 -3.67 -5.13
N THR A 182 -1.36 -4.64 -6.04
CA THR A 182 -2.20 -4.51 -7.26
C THR A 182 -3.69 -4.63 -6.98
N GLU A 183 -4.06 -5.06 -5.77
CA GLU A 183 -5.40 -4.90 -5.22
C GLU A 183 -5.32 -4.55 -3.74
N TYR A 184 -6.06 -3.52 -3.32
CA TYR A 184 -6.25 -3.25 -1.90
C TYR A 184 -7.58 -2.55 -1.63
N ASN A 185 -8.13 -2.81 -0.45
CA ASN A 185 -9.25 -2.04 0.11
C ASN A 185 -9.27 -2.19 1.64
N LEU A 186 -9.43 -1.08 2.34
CA LEU A 186 -9.55 -1.02 3.79
C LEU A 186 -10.99 -0.71 4.24
N GLY A 187 -11.96 -0.95 3.38
CA GLY A 187 -13.39 -0.84 3.67
C GLY A 187 -14.03 -2.18 4.01
N ASP A 188 -15.25 -2.12 4.53
CA ASP A 188 -16.10 -3.29 4.70
C ASP A 188 -16.69 -3.71 3.34
N LEU A 189 -16.03 -4.66 2.67
CA LEU A 189 -16.48 -5.19 1.38
C LEU A 189 -17.84 -5.90 1.46
N SER A 190 -18.27 -6.34 2.64
CA SER A 190 -19.61 -6.89 2.84
C SER A 190 -20.70 -5.81 2.85
N ASN A 191 -20.32 -4.54 2.96
CA ASN A 191 -21.21 -3.39 3.02
C ASN A 191 -20.86 -2.32 1.96
N GLU A 192 -21.05 -2.66 0.69
CA GLU A 192 -20.84 -1.75 -0.45
C GLU A 192 -21.63 -0.42 -0.36
N LYS A 193 -22.65 -0.35 0.51
CA LYS A 193 -23.45 0.86 0.68
C LYS A 193 -22.69 1.99 1.37
N THR A 194 -21.71 1.68 2.21
CA THR A 194 -20.94 2.66 2.98
C THR A 194 -19.50 2.79 2.51
N THR A 195 -18.94 1.73 1.96
CA THR A 195 -17.55 1.73 1.47
C THR A 195 -17.36 2.77 0.37
N GLY A 196 -16.43 3.68 0.58
CA GLY A 196 -16.12 4.77 -0.35
C GLY A 196 -17.07 5.96 -0.36
N LYS A 197 -18.18 5.92 0.42
CA LYS A 197 -19.31 6.88 0.34
C LYS A 197 -19.40 7.85 1.52
N ASN A 198 -18.49 7.81 2.45
CA ASN A 198 -18.46 8.69 3.62
C ASN A 198 -17.03 9.14 3.95
N VAL A 199 -16.93 10.15 4.83
CA VAL A 199 -15.65 10.73 5.21
C VAL A 199 -14.71 9.74 5.90
N VAL A 200 -15.23 8.71 6.57
CA VAL A 200 -14.41 7.63 7.15
C VAL A 200 -13.58 6.95 6.05
N SER A 201 -14.20 6.70 4.89
CA SER A 201 -13.47 6.12 3.74
C SER A 201 -12.37 7.05 3.23
N ALA A 202 -12.60 8.37 3.22
CA ALA A 202 -11.55 9.33 2.85
C ALA A 202 -10.40 9.31 3.85
N LEU A 203 -10.69 9.29 5.14
CA LEU A 203 -9.66 9.30 6.19
C LEU A 203 -8.82 8.01 6.19
N THR A 204 -9.49 6.85 6.07
CA THR A 204 -8.81 5.56 5.95
C THR A 204 -7.91 5.53 4.72
N GLU A 205 -8.43 5.96 3.56
CA GLU A 205 -7.65 5.99 2.32
C GLU A 205 -6.50 6.99 2.40
N THR A 206 -6.72 8.17 2.98
CA THR A 206 -5.68 9.18 3.18
C THR A 206 -4.50 8.65 3.99
N GLU A 207 -4.78 7.95 5.09
CA GLU A 207 -3.72 7.33 5.90
C GLU A 207 -3.07 6.15 5.18
N THR A 208 -3.83 5.35 4.45
CA THR A 208 -3.32 4.23 3.65
C THR A 208 -2.31 4.71 2.60
N LEU A 209 -2.65 5.77 1.86
CA LEU A 209 -1.73 6.34 0.86
C LEU A 209 -0.48 6.94 1.50
N GLY A 210 -0.62 7.57 2.66
CA GLY A 210 0.53 8.04 3.45
C GLY A 210 1.43 6.89 3.91
N ALA A 211 0.84 5.80 4.40
CA ALA A 211 1.57 4.59 4.77
C ALA A 211 2.28 3.96 3.57
N PHE A 212 1.63 3.92 2.40
CA PHE A 212 2.26 3.43 1.17
C PHE A 212 3.49 4.27 0.79
N ALA A 213 3.38 5.59 0.87
CA ALA A 213 4.52 6.48 0.61
C ALA A 213 5.65 6.25 1.62
N ASP A 214 5.33 6.18 2.92
CA ASP A 214 6.29 5.98 4.02
C ASP A 214 7.02 4.63 3.90
N GLN A 215 6.30 3.58 3.51
CA GLN A 215 6.84 2.22 3.37
C GLN A 215 7.38 1.92 1.96
N GLY A 216 7.47 2.91 1.08
CA GLY A 216 8.09 2.78 -0.25
C GLY A 216 7.33 1.87 -1.22
N VAL A 217 6.01 1.79 -1.11
CA VAL A 217 5.18 1.05 -2.07
C VAL A 217 5.30 1.70 -3.46
N TYR A 218 5.69 0.90 -4.43
CA TYR A 218 5.95 1.34 -5.80
C TYR A 218 4.67 1.58 -6.60
N LEU A 219 3.70 0.68 -6.45
CA LEU A 219 2.42 0.73 -7.15
C LEU A 219 1.32 0.19 -6.26
N ALA A 220 0.17 0.86 -6.24
CA ALA A 220 -1.02 0.37 -5.57
C ALA A 220 -2.26 0.64 -6.42
N THR A 221 -3.19 -0.33 -6.46
CA THR A 221 -4.43 -0.23 -7.22
C THR A 221 -5.62 -0.50 -6.29
N TYR A 222 -6.44 0.54 -6.10
CA TYR A 222 -7.64 0.40 -5.26
C TYR A 222 -8.66 -0.55 -5.90
N TRP A 223 -9.08 -1.55 -5.15
CA TRP A 223 -10.15 -2.45 -5.57
C TRP A 223 -11.52 -1.88 -5.21
N GLY A 224 -12.25 -1.42 -6.22
CA GLY A 224 -13.59 -0.86 -6.08
C GLY A 224 -14.01 -0.06 -7.31
N THR A 225 -15.31 0.23 -7.40
CA THR A 225 -15.85 1.07 -8.47
C THR A 225 -15.66 2.54 -8.11
N LEU A 226 -14.58 3.16 -8.54
CA LEU A 226 -14.21 4.54 -8.16
C LEU A 226 -15.32 5.56 -8.43
N SER A 227 -16.11 5.40 -9.48
CA SER A 227 -17.27 6.28 -9.76
C SER A 227 -18.35 6.23 -8.67
N GLU A 228 -18.33 5.19 -7.82
CA GLU A 228 -19.23 5.02 -6.68
C GLU A 228 -18.58 5.36 -5.33
N CYS A 229 -17.29 5.69 -5.34
CA CYS A 229 -16.48 5.93 -4.16
C CYS A 229 -15.94 7.37 -4.11
N PRO A 230 -16.78 8.42 -4.09
CA PRO A 230 -16.33 9.80 -4.23
C PRO A 230 -15.37 10.25 -3.14
N TYR A 231 -15.50 9.74 -1.92
CA TYR A 231 -14.59 10.07 -0.82
C TYR A 231 -13.20 9.44 -0.98
N VAL A 232 -13.11 8.22 -1.52
CA VAL A 232 -11.83 7.60 -1.86
C VAL A 232 -11.14 8.35 -3.00
N VAL A 233 -11.89 8.70 -4.05
CA VAL A 233 -11.36 9.51 -5.16
C VAL A 233 -10.80 10.83 -4.66
N SER A 234 -11.47 11.48 -3.73
CA SER A 234 -10.99 12.74 -3.16
C SER A 234 -9.77 12.56 -2.26
N ALA A 235 -9.68 11.45 -1.51
CA ALA A 235 -8.47 11.11 -0.76
C ALA A 235 -7.26 10.90 -1.71
N ILE A 236 -7.45 10.18 -2.81
CA ILE A 236 -6.42 10.04 -3.85
C ILE A 236 -6.04 11.43 -4.43
N ASN A 237 -7.02 12.28 -4.67
CA ASN A 237 -6.79 13.62 -5.19
C ASN A 237 -6.04 14.53 -4.18
N LEU A 238 -6.14 14.32 -2.87
CA LEU A 238 -5.30 15.04 -1.90
C LEU A 238 -3.80 14.82 -2.16
N TYR A 239 -3.43 13.64 -2.66
CA TYR A 239 -2.04 13.33 -2.99
C TYR A 239 -1.66 13.69 -4.43
N THR A 240 -2.60 13.68 -5.36
CA THR A 240 -2.30 13.76 -6.80
C THR A 240 -2.77 15.03 -7.48
N ASN A 241 -3.76 15.76 -6.94
CA ASN A 241 -4.40 16.93 -7.57
C ASN A 241 -5.26 17.73 -6.59
N TYR A 242 -4.72 18.09 -5.42
CA TYR A 242 -5.51 18.70 -4.35
C TYR A 242 -6.12 20.08 -4.68
N ASP A 243 -5.56 20.79 -5.64
CA ASP A 243 -6.05 22.12 -6.07
C ASP A 243 -6.89 22.09 -7.36
N GLY A 244 -7.10 20.90 -7.94
CA GLY A 244 -7.79 20.72 -9.22
C GLY A 244 -6.99 21.20 -10.44
N LYS A 245 -5.69 21.52 -10.28
CA LYS A 245 -4.80 22.04 -11.34
C LYS A 245 -3.51 21.26 -11.47
N GLY A 246 -3.42 20.12 -10.77
CA GLY A 246 -2.29 19.21 -10.81
C GLY A 246 -1.28 19.40 -9.69
N ALA A 247 -1.57 20.19 -8.65
CA ALA A 247 -0.72 20.26 -7.47
C ALA A 247 -0.83 18.94 -6.67
N SER A 248 0.33 18.34 -6.34
CA SER A 248 0.44 17.04 -5.71
C SER A 248 1.14 17.11 -4.35
N PHE A 249 1.06 16.03 -3.58
CA PHE A 249 1.70 15.87 -2.28
C PHE A 249 3.23 16.06 -2.34
N GLY A 250 3.86 15.72 -3.44
CA GLY A 250 5.32 15.79 -3.61
C GLY A 250 5.96 14.41 -3.72
N ASP A 251 7.21 14.39 -4.10
CA ASP A 251 7.95 13.17 -4.42
C ASP A 251 9.03 12.79 -3.40
N THR A 252 9.24 13.64 -2.40
CA THR A 252 10.27 13.43 -1.37
C THR A 252 9.64 13.55 0.01
N LEU A 253 9.62 12.46 0.76
CA LEU A 253 9.08 12.43 2.11
C LEU A 253 9.95 13.24 3.08
N VAL A 254 9.29 13.89 4.02
CA VAL A 254 9.87 14.52 5.19
C VAL A 254 9.44 13.71 6.41
N GLU A 255 10.38 13.41 7.31
CA GLU A 255 10.04 12.72 8.55
C GLU A 255 8.90 13.46 9.26
N SER A 256 7.86 12.74 9.60
CA SER A 256 6.68 13.27 10.26
C SER A 256 6.26 12.37 11.42
N LYS A 257 5.81 12.98 12.50
CA LYS A 257 5.43 12.25 13.71
C LYS A 257 4.14 12.81 14.31
N SER A 258 3.18 11.94 14.52
CA SER A 258 2.01 12.20 15.34
C SER A 258 2.31 11.86 16.80
N GLU A 259 1.79 12.66 17.74
CA GLU A 259 1.87 12.35 19.17
C GLU A 259 1.00 11.13 19.53
N ASP A 260 -0.09 10.91 18.81
CA ASP A 260 -1.03 9.81 19.05
C ASP A 260 -1.69 9.38 17.72
N LEU A 261 -1.15 8.33 17.13
CA LEU A 261 -1.68 7.76 15.86
C LEU A 261 -3.11 7.22 15.98
N SER A 262 -3.58 6.94 17.19
CA SER A 262 -4.98 6.54 17.38
C SER A 262 -5.97 7.69 17.18
N LYS A 263 -5.50 8.94 17.30
CA LYS A 263 -6.30 10.16 17.17
C LYS A 263 -6.08 10.90 15.86
N ALA A 264 -4.83 10.92 15.39
CA ALA A 264 -4.48 11.65 14.17
C ALA A 264 -3.27 11.01 13.48
N ALA A 265 -3.31 10.89 12.17
CA ALA A 265 -2.15 10.54 11.36
C ALA A 265 -1.61 11.79 10.65
N VAL A 266 -0.30 11.80 10.38
CA VAL A 266 0.38 12.89 9.68
C VAL A 266 1.44 12.34 8.75
N PHE A 267 1.47 12.86 7.52
CA PHE A 267 2.52 12.59 6.53
C PHE A 267 2.95 13.93 5.90
N ALA A 268 4.22 14.07 5.60
CA ALA A 268 4.76 15.32 5.05
C ALA A 268 5.73 15.06 3.90
N SER A 269 5.79 16.02 2.97
CA SER A 269 6.66 15.94 1.79
C SER A 269 7.09 17.31 1.29
N ILE A 270 8.09 17.27 0.41
CA ILE A 270 8.56 18.40 -0.40
C ILE A 270 8.69 17.94 -1.86
N ASP A 271 8.95 18.86 -2.78
CA ASP A 271 9.22 18.55 -4.18
C ASP A 271 10.75 18.44 -4.39
N GLY A 272 11.26 17.23 -4.55
CA GLY A 272 12.71 16.96 -4.69
C GLY A 272 13.51 17.51 -3.51
N SER A 273 14.33 18.51 -3.76
CA SER A 273 15.14 19.20 -2.74
C SER A 273 14.62 20.62 -2.41
N ASP A 274 13.45 20.99 -2.94
CA ASP A 274 12.87 22.34 -2.71
C ASP A 274 12.15 22.37 -1.36
N THR A 275 12.78 22.97 -0.38
CA THR A 275 12.24 23.17 0.96
C THR A 275 11.43 24.47 1.12
N SER A 276 11.16 25.21 0.05
CA SER A 276 10.38 26.46 0.13
C SER A 276 8.91 26.23 0.47
N THR A 277 8.41 25.02 0.18
CA THR A 277 7.05 24.58 0.49
C THR A 277 7.08 23.21 1.10
N VAL A 278 6.41 23.03 2.25
CA VAL A 278 6.16 21.71 2.85
C VAL A 278 4.68 21.40 2.71
N LYS A 279 4.37 20.22 2.23
CA LYS A 279 3.01 19.70 2.09
C LYS A 279 2.76 18.69 3.20
N THR A 280 1.67 18.87 3.92
CA THR A 280 1.33 18.01 5.06
C THR A 280 -0.09 17.49 4.90
N VAL A 281 -0.27 16.19 5.02
CA VAL A 281 -1.58 15.54 5.03
C VAL A 281 -1.89 15.09 6.46
N LEU A 282 -3.08 15.43 6.96
CA LEU A 282 -3.55 15.18 8.31
C LEU A 282 -4.89 14.46 8.29
N SER A 283 -5.08 13.50 9.20
CA SER A 283 -6.35 12.80 9.40
C SER A 283 -6.79 12.96 10.85
N ASN A 284 -7.99 13.55 11.12
CA ASN A 284 -8.64 13.47 12.42
C ASN A 284 -9.45 12.17 12.52
N LYS A 285 -9.14 11.32 13.49
CA LYS A 285 -9.81 10.03 13.70
C LYS A 285 -10.88 10.08 14.80
N SER A 286 -11.18 11.27 15.35
CA SER A 286 -12.23 11.40 16.36
C SER A 286 -13.61 11.48 15.70
N THR A 287 -14.52 10.65 16.16
CA THR A 287 -15.93 10.66 15.73
C THR A 287 -16.79 11.68 16.48
N THR A 288 -16.25 12.31 17.53
CA THR A 288 -17.03 13.19 18.42
C THR A 288 -16.37 14.54 18.68
N ASP A 289 -15.04 14.61 18.61
CA ASP A 289 -14.30 15.75 19.12
C ASP A 289 -13.58 16.52 17.99
N THR A 290 -13.77 17.82 17.96
CA THR A 290 -12.88 18.70 17.22
C THR A 290 -11.48 18.64 17.82
N GLN A 291 -10.47 18.44 16.98
CA GLN A 291 -9.06 18.47 17.38
C GLN A 291 -8.39 19.71 16.84
N VAL A 292 -7.50 20.31 17.63
CA VAL A 292 -6.61 21.35 17.17
C VAL A 292 -5.23 20.76 16.96
N ALA A 293 -4.89 20.52 15.72
CA ALA A 293 -3.55 20.08 15.36
C ALA A 293 -2.59 21.29 15.35
N THR A 294 -1.46 21.16 16.03
CA THR A 294 -0.34 22.08 15.91
C THR A 294 0.77 21.40 15.13
N ILE A 295 0.98 21.83 13.90
CA ILE A 295 2.05 21.34 13.03
C ILE A 295 3.28 22.21 13.29
N THR A 296 4.40 21.59 13.67
CA THR A 296 5.67 22.28 13.85
C THR A 296 6.66 21.75 12.81
N LEU A 297 7.24 22.63 12.02
CA LEU A 297 8.26 22.30 11.02
C LEU A 297 9.64 22.54 11.62
N ASP A 298 10.23 21.49 12.20
CA ASP A 298 11.54 21.52 12.82
C ASP A 298 12.67 21.27 11.81
N GLY A 299 13.88 21.72 12.14
CA GLY A 299 15.08 21.45 11.34
C GLY A 299 15.19 22.22 10.02
N SER A 300 14.17 23.00 9.64
CA SER A 300 14.22 23.84 8.45
C SER A 300 14.95 25.15 8.72
N SER A 301 15.84 25.55 7.80
CA SER A 301 16.43 26.91 7.78
C SER A 301 15.47 27.96 7.22
N ASN A 302 14.36 27.54 6.61
CA ASN A 302 13.35 28.44 6.08
C ASN A 302 12.40 28.95 7.16
N GLU A 303 11.95 30.19 7.00
CA GLU A 303 10.83 30.73 7.76
C GLU A 303 9.58 30.71 6.87
N TYR A 304 8.66 29.83 7.18
CA TYR A 304 7.37 29.78 6.49
C TYR A 304 6.46 30.89 7.01
N LYS A 305 5.80 31.61 6.10
CA LYS A 305 5.00 32.80 6.42
C LYS A 305 3.51 32.61 6.20
N SER A 306 3.14 31.59 5.42
CA SER A 306 1.74 31.31 5.10
C SER A 306 1.46 29.83 5.01
N ALA A 307 0.19 29.48 5.22
CA ALA A 307 -0.32 28.14 4.99
C ALA A 307 -1.69 28.21 4.32
N VAL A 308 -1.99 27.26 3.45
CA VAL A 308 -3.31 27.04 2.86
C VAL A 308 -3.79 25.67 3.26
N VAL A 309 -4.98 25.58 3.82
CA VAL A 309 -5.58 24.33 4.27
C VAL A 309 -6.67 23.89 3.31
N TYR A 310 -6.49 22.74 2.71
CA TYR A 310 -7.48 22.04 1.90
C TYR A 310 -8.10 20.94 2.74
N ALA A 311 -9.40 20.71 2.62
CA ALA A 311 -10.06 19.65 3.39
C ALA A 311 -11.15 18.92 2.60
N ILE A 312 -11.33 17.65 2.97
CA ILE A 312 -12.52 16.84 2.73
C ILE A 312 -13.26 16.79 4.07
N THR A 313 -14.58 16.95 4.06
CA THR A 313 -15.39 16.99 5.28
C THR A 313 -16.55 15.99 5.19
N GLN A 314 -17.23 15.75 6.30
CA GLN A 314 -18.43 14.91 6.34
C GLN A 314 -19.52 15.40 5.36
N ASP A 315 -19.64 16.71 5.18
CA ASP A 315 -20.71 17.32 4.38
C ASP A 315 -20.43 17.25 2.87
N SER A 316 -19.18 17.06 2.47
CA SER A 316 -18.80 17.05 1.04
C SER A 316 -17.50 16.28 0.81
N SER A 317 -17.53 15.42 -0.20
CA SER A 317 -16.31 14.79 -0.72
C SER A 317 -15.42 15.77 -1.51
N ASP A 318 -15.93 16.93 -1.94
CA ASP A 318 -15.12 17.89 -2.67
C ASP A 318 -14.00 18.45 -1.80
N ILE A 319 -12.79 18.50 -2.36
CA ILE A 319 -11.66 19.18 -1.72
C ILE A 319 -11.90 20.71 -1.78
N LYS A 320 -11.89 21.36 -0.64
CA LYS A 320 -12.11 22.80 -0.52
C LYS A 320 -11.04 23.48 0.31
N VAL A 321 -10.69 24.71 -0.03
CA VAL A 321 -9.90 25.57 0.85
C VAL A 321 -10.80 25.98 2.03
N ILE A 322 -10.37 25.64 3.24
CA ILE A 322 -11.10 25.95 4.48
C ILE A 322 -10.42 27.02 5.32
N ASP A 323 -9.11 27.23 5.13
CA ASP A 323 -8.35 28.25 5.86
C ASP A 323 -7.17 28.75 5.02
N VAL A 324 -6.81 30.03 5.24
CA VAL A 324 -5.62 30.66 4.67
C VAL A 324 -4.97 31.52 5.75
N GLN A 325 -3.80 31.10 6.21
CA GLN A 325 -3.01 31.81 7.23
C GLN A 325 -1.88 32.57 6.55
N ASN A 326 -1.76 33.86 6.80
CA ASN A 326 -0.73 34.74 6.19
C ASN A 326 0.29 35.27 7.21
N ASP A 327 0.22 34.79 8.44
CA ASP A 327 1.00 35.26 9.59
C ASP A 327 1.62 34.07 10.38
N VAL A 328 1.97 33.01 9.67
CA VAL A 328 2.66 31.86 10.26
C VAL A 328 3.96 32.33 10.91
N SER A 329 4.17 31.94 12.16
CA SER A 329 5.34 32.30 12.94
C SER A 329 5.93 31.10 13.65
N ASN A 330 7.23 31.11 13.90
CA ASN A 330 7.97 29.99 14.52
C ASN A 330 7.80 28.67 13.78
N ASN A 331 7.54 28.69 12.48
CA ASN A 331 7.24 27.52 11.66
C ASN A 331 6.11 26.64 12.24
N GLN A 332 5.13 27.25 12.86
CA GLN A 332 3.98 26.58 13.45
C GLN A 332 2.68 26.96 12.74
N VAL A 333 1.92 25.95 12.36
CA VAL A 333 0.59 26.09 11.78
C VAL A 333 -0.42 25.40 12.70
N LYS A 334 -1.50 26.08 13.06
CA LYS A 334 -2.61 25.50 13.82
C LYS A 334 -3.78 25.27 12.89
N VAL A 335 -4.28 24.06 12.88
CA VAL A 335 -5.43 23.66 12.08
C VAL A 335 -6.50 23.08 12.99
N GLU A 336 -7.71 23.61 12.88
CA GLU A 336 -8.88 23.02 13.54
C GLU A 336 -9.46 21.93 12.64
N LEU A 337 -9.49 20.71 13.17
CA LEU A 337 -9.97 19.53 12.49
C LEU A 337 -11.32 19.14 13.12
N PRO A 338 -12.45 19.34 12.45
CA PRO A 338 -13.75 18.97 12.99
C PRO A 338 -13.87 17.46 13.17
N PRO A 339 -14.81 16.97 14.01
CA PRO A 339 -15.12 15.56 14.10
C PRO A 339 -15.76 15.05 12.81
N LEU A 340 -15.87 13.73 12.72
CA LEU A 340 -16.56 13.02 11.64
C LEU A 340 -18.06 13.26 11.64
#